data_24265e489b67605b81f1154b085abf07
#
_entry.id   24265e489b67605b81f1154b085abf07
#
_cell.length_a   1.000
_cell.length_b   1.000
_cell.length_c   1.000
_cell.angle_alpha   90.00
_cell.angle_beta   90.00
_cell.angle_gamma   90.00
#
_symmetry.space_group_name_H-M   'P 1'
#
loop_
_entity.id
_entity.type
_entity.pdbx_description
1 polymer ?
#
loop_
_entity_poly.entity_id
_entity_poly.type
_entity_poly.pdbx_seq_one_letter_code
_entity_poly.pdbx_strand_id
1 'polypeptide(L)'
;FQLDKRVFNVGKDLSSTGASALEVLNNVPSVNVNIEGEISLRGSSGVQVLINGKPSILADEAGSALGTITAEMIDRIEVITTPSAKYDAEGTAGIINIVIKKDEREGLNGSVSLNTGWPHNHSVGLSLNRRTEKFNLFSQLGMGYRELPRETRNINRDLRSNTTIEGEGTQFRNELFYNLNLGTDYYINKYNVITLSGNFAYEIEDQPSRTDFAQIDAAGLTAARWFREEVTEATNPKYQYELQYKRDFPDRKDHALLFSALGNFFGKDQSSTFQNVNLSGDAATADQQTRTNFQEARYTFKLDYTKPFNDYWTLETGAQFVSNVVSNDFAVTDWINGEWVSNEGLTNVFEYEQ
;
A
#
# COMPACT_ATOMS: atom_id res chain seq x y z
N PHE A 1 3.35 22.93 17.34
CA PHE A 1 4.29 22.82 16.21
C PHE A 1 5.55 22.16 16.75
N GLN A 2 5.86 20.94 16.29
CA GLN A 2 7.20 20.39 16.38
C GLN A 2 7.94 20.82 15.12
N LEU A 3 9.22 21.21 15.23
CA LEU A 3 10.01 21.80 14.14
C LEU A 3 10.17 20.88 12.92
N ASP A 4 10.00 19.58 13.09
CA ASP A 4 10.25 18.53 12.09
C ASP A 4 8.99 17.91 11.50
N LYS A 5 7.81 18.10 12.12
CA LYS A 5 6.57 17.46 11.68
C LYS A 5 5.33 18.34 11.88
N ARG A 6 4.36 18.17 10.97
CA ARG A 6 3.00 18.71 11.10
C ARG A 6 2.06 17.62 11.58
N VAL A 7 1.24 17.92 12.56
CA VAL A 7 0.31 16.96 13.17
C VAL A 7 -1.12 17.38 12.89
N PHE A 8 -1.92 16.46 12.36
CA PHE A 8 -3.34 16.62 12.06
C PHE A 8 -4.14 15.63 12.89
N ASN A 9 -4.96 16.15 13.81
CA ASN A 9 -5.80 15.33 14.69
C ASN A 9 -7.10 14.94 13.96
N VAL A 10 -7.31 13.66 13.73
CA VAL A 10 -8.45 13.14 12.94
C VAL A 10 -9.73 13.07 13.75
N GLY A 11 -9.65 12.71 15.02
CA GLY A 11 -10.83 12.42 15.86
C GLY A 11 -11.69 13.63 16.31
N LYS A 12 -11.37 14.85 15.83
CA LYS A 12 -12.14 16.08 16.17
C LYS A 12 -12.84 16.70 14.96
N ASP A 13 -12.64 16.16 13.78
CA ASP A 13 -13.23 16.67 12.55
C ASP A 13 -14.46 15.83 12.16
N LEU A 14 -15.62 16.45 12.17
CA LEU A 14 -16.90 15.82 11.79
C LEU A 14 -16.92 15.38 10.31
N SER A 15 -16.08 16.00 9.46
CA SER A 15 -15.96 15.64 8.04
C SER A 15 -15.28 14.29 7.82
N SER A 16 -14.59 13.76 8.82
CA SER A 16 -13.91 12.46 8.76
C SER A 16 -14.73 11.30 9.31
N THR A 17 -15.92 11.53 9.82
CA THR A 17 -16.78 10.48 10.41
C THR A 17 -17.19 9.48 9.32
N GLY A 18 -16.84 8.20 9.51
CA GLY A 18 -17.10 7.12 8.55
C GLY A 18 -16.14 7.06 7.38
N ALA A 19 -15.19 7.99 7.27
CA ALA A 19 -14.18 8.00 6.22
C ALA A 19 -13.12 6.90 6.41
N SER A 20 -12.54 6.43 5.31
CA SER A 20 -11.33 5.60 5.32
C SER A 20 -10.07 6.42 5.59
N ALA A 21 -8.95 5.76 5.92
CA ALA A 21 -7.67 6.44 6.08
C ALA A 21 -7.24 7.19 4.82
N LEU A 22 -7.56 6.67 3.62
CA LEU A 22 -7.27 7.32 2.35
C LEU A 22 -8.02 8.64 2.18
N GLU A 23 -9.32 8.65 2.52
CA GLU A 23 -10.14 9.87 2.48
C GLU A 23 -9.66 10.89 3.51
N VAL A 24 -9.29 10.41 4.71
CA VAL A 24 -8.68 11.28 5.74
C VAL A 24 -7.37 11.88 5.26
N LEU A 25 -6.51 11.07 4.62
CA LEU A 25 -5.24 11.55 4.05
C LEU A 25 -5.46 12.61 2.97
N ASN A 26 -6.47 12.44 2.13
CA ASN A 26 -6.80 13.42 1.09
C ASN A 26 -7.29 14.77 1.66
N ASN A 27 -7.77 14.78 2.90
CA ASN A 27 -8.13 16.02 3.61
C ASN A 27 -6.93 16.70 4.30
N VAL A 28 -5.75 16.04 4.32
CA VAL A 28 -4.53 16.60 4.92
C VAL A 28 -3.87 17.58 3.94
N PRO A 29 -3.62 18.84 4.31
CA PRO A 29 -2.98 19.79 3.42
C PRO A 29 -1.63 19.31 2.86
N SER A 30 -1.44 19.43 1.56
CA SER A 30 -0.28 19.01 0.78
C SER A 30 -0.19 17.49 0.53
N VAL A 31 -1.12 16.70 1.00
CA VAL A 31 -1.29 15.30 0.66
C VAL A 31 -2.38 15.19 -0.42
N ASN A 32 -2.16 14.35 -1.41
CA ASN A 32 -3.15 14.00 -2.42
C ASN A 32 -3.16 12.49 -2.56
N VAL A 33 -4.35 11.93 -2.58
CA VAL A 33 -4.59 10.51 -2.83
C VAL A 33 -5.36 10.41 -4.14
N ASN A 34 -4.76 9.76 -5.14
CA ASN A 34 -5.44 9.56 -6.41
C ASN A 34 -6.51 8.45 -6.32
N ILE A 35 -7.26 8.23 -7.39
CA ILE A 35 -8.32 7.21 -7.45
C ILE A 35 -7.78 5.77 -7.32
N GLU A 36 -6.50 5.56 -7.59
CA GLU A 36 -5.81 4.29 -7.45
C GLU A 36 -5.30 4.09 -6.01
N GLY A 37 -5.46 5.12 -5.15
CA GLY A 37 -5.00 5.13 -3.77
C GLY A 37 -3.52 5.43 -3.61
N GLU A 38 -2.83 5.85 -4.67
CA GLU A 38 -1.45 6.31 -4.57
C GLU A 38 -1.39 7.65 -3.82
N ILE A 39 -0.48 7.72 -2.87
CA ILE A 39 -0.32 8.87 -2.02
C ILE A 39 0.84 9.71 -2.52
N SER A 40 0.58 11.00 -2.71
CA SER A 40 1.61 11.98 -3.05
C SER A 40 1.67 13.11 -2.01
N LEU A 41 2.87 13.61 -1.77
CA LEU A 41 3.12 14.76 -0.89
C LEU A 41 3.75 15.89 -1.69
N ARG A 42 3.10 17.04 -1.72
CA ARG A 42 3.53 18.21 -2.51
C ARG A 42 3.76 17.91 -4.00
N GLY A 43 2.97 16.98 -4.56
CA GLY A 43 3.07 16.56 -5.95
C GLY A 43 4.13 15.50 -6.26
N SER A 44 4.86 15.00 -5.25
CA SER A 44 5.82 13.90 -5.40
C SER A 44 5.23 12.59 -4.88
N SER A 45 5.33 11.50 -5.64
CA SER A 45 4.86 10.16 -5.29
C SER A 45 5.85 9.35 -4.43
N GLY A 46 7.09 9.83 -4.23
CA GLY A 46 8.09 9.16 -3.39
C GLY A 46 7.86 9.37 -1.89
N VAL A 47 6.66 9.06 -1.40
CA VAL A 47 6.25 9.23 0.01
C VAL A 47 6.36 7.91 0.73
N GLN A 48 7.07 7.87 1.85
CA GLN A 48 7.04 6.73 2.75
C GLN A 48 5.84 6.85 3.70
N VAL A 49 4.98 5.84 3.74
CA VAL A 49 3.85 5.81 4.68
C VAL A 49 4.17 4.85 5.83
N LEU A 50 4.03 5.36 7.04
CA LEU A 50 4.26 4.61 8.27
C LEU A 50 2.96 4.44 9.04
N ILE A 51 2.81 3.32 9.74
CA ILE A 51 1.77 3.12 10.75
C ILE A 51 2.44 3.01 12.11
N ASN A 52 2.07 3.90 13.05
CA ASN A 52 2.68 4.01 14.38
C ASN A 52 4.22 4.17 14.35
N GLY A 53 4.73 4.91 13.35
CA GLY A 53 6.15 5.18 13.17
C GLY A 53 6.96 4.05 12.53
N LYS A 54 6.33 3.06 11.91
CA LYS A 54 6.94 1.87 11.33
C LYS A 54 6.50 1.67 9.90
N PRO A 55 7.40 1.21 8.99
CA PRO A 55 6.99 0.75 7.68
C PRO A 55 5.91 -0.32 7.78
N SER A 56 4.90 -0.23 6.95
CA SER A 56 3.81 -1.20 6.93
C SER A 56 3.49 -1.59 5.49
N ILE A 57 3.42 -2.88 5.24
CA ILE A 57 2.97 -3.42 3.95
C ILE A 57 1.55 -2.98 3.57
N LEU A 58 0.76 -2.55 4.56
CA LEU A 58 -0.57 -1.97 4.32
C LEU A 58 -0.49 -0.61 3.62
N ALA A 59 0.70 -0.01 3.61
CA ALA A 59 0.96 1.31 3.06
C ALA A 59 1.81 1.29 1.78
N ASP A 60 2.45 0.16 1.45
CA ASP A 60 3.43 0.07 0.36
C ASP A 60 2.79 -0.10 -1.03
N GLU A 61 1.56 -0.60 -1.11
CA GLU A 61 0.82 -0.63 -2.37
C GLU A 61 -0.33 0.37 -2.39
N ALA A 62 -0.47 0.99 -3.56
CA ALA A 62 -1.51 1.96 -3.82
C ALA A 62 -2.89 1.44 -3.36
N GLY A 63 -3.35 2.02 -2.31
CA GLY A 63 -4.77 2.20 -2.03
C GLY A 63 -5.53 1.13 -1.30
N SER A 64 -5.12 -0.14 -1.25
CA SER A 64 -6.04 -1.17 -0.81
C SER A 64 -6.20 -1.29 0.70
N ALA A 65 -5.11 -1.51 1.40
CA ALA A 65 -5.20 -1.84 2.81
C ALA A 65 -5.42 -0.62 3.72
N LEU A 66 -4.98 0.57 3.33
CA LEU A 66 -5.29 1.82 4.04
C LEU A 66 -6.79 2.18 3.96
N GLY A 67 -7.48 1.76 2.89
CA GLY A 67 -8.92 1.91 2.75
C GLY A 67 -9.73 1.15 3.80
N THR A 68 -9.16 0.13 4.46
CA THR A 68 -9.80 -0.63 5.54
C THR A 68 -9.61 -0.03 6.93
N ILE A 69 -8.67 0.89 7.10
CA ILE A 69 -8.48 1.64 8.33
C ILE A 69 -9.52 2.77 8.35
N THR A 70 -10.40 2.79 9.34
CA THR A 70 -11.41 3.84 9.45
C THR A 70 -10.86 5.06 10.21
N ALA A 71 -11.41 6.24 9.94
CA ALA A 71 -11.04 7.48 10.62
C ALA A 71 -11.14 7.38 12.15
N GLU A 72 -12.12 6.62 12.65
CA GLU A 72 -12.30 6.39 14.09
C GLU A 72 -11.13 5.63 14.71
N MET A 73 -10.39 4.84 13.95
CA MET A 73 -9.19 4.12 14.39
C MET A 73 -7.97 5.04 14.45
N ILE A 74 -7.99 6.18 13.74
CA ILE A 74 -6.85 7.09 13.64
C ILE A 74 -6.91 8.13 14.76
N ASP A 75 -5.81 8.27 15.51
CA ASP A 75 -5.62 9.36 16.46
C ASP A 75 -5.19 10.64 15.74
N ARG A 76 -4.14 10.53 14.95
CA ARG A 76 -3.59 11.65 14.20
C ARG A 76 -2.77 11.18 13.00
N ILE A 77 -2.55 12.10 12.07
CA ILE A 77 -1.63 11.95 10.94
C ILE A 77 -0.48 12.93 11.16
N GLU A 78 0.75 12.43 11.06
CA GLU A 78 1.97 13.20 11.16
C GLU A 78 2.62 13.29 9.77
N VAL A 79 2.83 14.50 9.25
CA VAL A 79 3.51 14.75 7.97
C VAL A 79 4.91 15.28 8.28
N ILE A 80 5.93 14.50 7.94
CA ILE A 80 7.34 14.78 8.20
C ILE A 80 8.00 15.10 6.86
N THR A 81 8.34 16.36 6.65
CA THR A 81 8.92 16.82 5.38
C THR A 81 10.44 16.87 5.38
N THR A 82 11.05 16.78 6.56
CA THR A 82 12.50 16.75 6.77
C THR A 82 12.82 15.61 7.75
N PRO A 83 12.78 14.34 7.25
CA PRO A 83 13.02 13.20 8.12
C PRO A 83 14.44 13.25 8.70
N SER A 84 14.54 12.96 10.01
CA SER A 84 15.83 12.81 10.68
C SER A 84 16.47 11.46 10.29
N ALA A 85 17.75 11.27 10.62
CA ALA A 85 18.48 10.01 10.38
C ALA A 85 17.88 8.77 11.07
N LYS A 86 16.86 8.95 11.90
CA LYS A 86 16.07 7.88 12.53
C LYS A 86 15.18 7.13 11.53
N TYR A 87 14.80 7.77 10.44
CA TYR A 87 13.94 7.20 9.41
C TYR A 87 14.78 6.68 8.25
N ASP A 88 14.27 5.66 7.58
CA ASP A 88 14.91 5.12 6.37
C ASP A 88 14.98 6.19 5.27
N ALA A 89 16.03 6.16 4.46
CA ALA A 89 16.27 7.14 3.41
C ALA A 89 15.37 6.94 2.15
N GLU A 90 14.46 5.97 2.17
CA GLU A 90 13.65 5.59 1.00
C GLU A 90 12.58 6.62 0.61
N GLY A 91 12.18 7.51 1.49
CA GLY A 91 11.15 8.53 1.21
C GLY A 91 11.74 9.86 0.74
N THR A 92 11.96 10.07 -0.55
CA THR A 92 12.52 11.32 -1.08
C THR A 92 11.60 12.53 -0.94
N ALA A 93 10.27 12.33 -0.92
CA ALA A 93 9.27 13.42 -0.79
C ALA A 93 8.90 13.73 0.65
N GLY A 94 9.16 12.83 1.59
CA GLY A 94 8.82 12.92 3.00
C GLY A 94 8.10 11.69 3.52
N ILE A 95 7.67 11.77 4.77
CA ILE A 95 7.04 10.66 5.48
C ILE A 95 5.65 11.07 5.95
N ILE A 96 4.68 10.18 5.79
CA ILE A 96 3.34 10.28 6.38
C ILE A 96 3.20 9.17 7.41
N ASN A 97 3.05 9.53 8.69
CA ASN A 97 2.86 8.58 9.76
C ASN A 97 1.42 8.61 10.26
N ILE A 98 0.71 7.49 10.09
CA ILE A 98 -0.64 7.29 10.59
C ILE A 98 -0.54 6.71 11.99
N VAL A 99 -0.95 7.48 12.99
CA VAL A 99 -0.96 7.03 14.38
C VAL A 99 -2.35 6.51 14.73
N ILE A 100 -2.42 5.23 15.03
CA ILE A 100 -3.65 4.55 15.42
C ILE A 100 -3.97 4.86 16.88
N LYS A 101 -5.24 5.11 17.20
CA LYS A 101 -5.71 5.33 18.57
C LYS A 101 -5.35 4.14 19.44
N LYS A 102 -4.74 4.42 20.59
CA LYS A 102 -4.63 3.49 21.70
C LYS A 102 -5.65 3.92 22.74
N ASP A 103 -6.67 3.10 22.96
CA ASP A 103 -7.61 3.36 24.05
C ASP A 103 -6.92 3.03 25.38
N GLU A 104 -6.69 4.05 26.18
CA GLU A 104 -6.05 3.91 27.50
C GLU A 104 -7.02 3.52 28.60
N ARG A 105 -8.32 3.47 28.32
CA ARG A 105 -9.34 3.08 29.29
C ARG A 105 -9.30 1.58 29.52
N GLU A 106 -9.32 1.18 30.77
CA GLU A 106 -9.49 -0.23 31.14
C GLU A 106 -10.87 -0.75 30.74
N GLY A 107 -10.94 -2.03 30.38
CA GLY A 107 -12.19 -2.67 30.00
C GLY A 107 -12.20 -3.14 28.53
N LEU A 108 -13.40 -3.40 28.06
CA LEU A 108 -13.66 -3.79 26.66
C LEU A 108 -14.25 -2.59 25.90
N ASN A 109 -13.60 -2.21 24.82
CA ASN A 109 -14.03 -1.15 23.91
C ASN A 109 -14.07 -1.69 22.49
N GLY A 110 -14.91 -1.14 21.65
CA GLY A 110 -14.96 -1.53 20.24
C GLY A 110 -15.80 -0.60 19.41
N SER A 111 -15.68 -0.75 18.10
CA SER A 111 -16.49 -0.03 17.11
C SER A 111 -16.79 -0.94 15.93
N VAL A 112 -17.91 -0.66 15.28
CA VAL A 112 -18.28 -1.24 13.97
C VAL A 112 -18.42 -0.07 13.01
N SER A 113 -17.81 -0.21 11.84
CA SER A 113 -17.93 0.75 10.73
C SER A 113 -18.56 0.08 9.53
N LEU A 114 -19.44 0.80 8.84
CA LEU A 114 -20.07 0.38 7.60
C LEU A 114 -19.88 1.51 6.61
N ASN A 115 -19.27 1.21 5.47
CA ASN A 115 -19.08 2.17 4.40
C ASN A 115 -19.80 1.68 3.14
N THR A 116 -20.39 2.61 2.41
CA THR A 116 -21.00 2.36 1.12
C THR A 116 -20.81 3.56 0.21
N GLY A 117 -20.55 3.33 -1.05
CA GLY A 117 -20.29 4.37 -2.03
C GLY A 117 -20.62 3.95 -3.46
N TRP A 118 -20.51 4.93 -4.37
CA TRP A 118 -20.68 4.78 -5.81
C TRP A 118 -19.43 5.31 -6.55
N PRO A 119 -18.87 4.63 -7.56
CA PRO A 119 -19.16 3.24 -7.98
C PRO A 119 -19.01 2.25 -6.81
N HIS A 120 -19.40 0.99 -6.97
CA HIS A 120 -19.46 0.01 -5.88
C HIS A 120 -18.24 0.05 -4.96
N ASN A 121 -18.42 0.59 -3.76
CA ASN A 121 -17.40 0.68 -2.72
C ASN A 121 -18.08 0.40 -1.38
N HIS A 122 -18.00 -0.84 -0.92
CA HIS A 122 -18.72 -1.32 0.25
C HIS A 122 -17.75 -2.02 1.18
N SER A 123 -17.74 -1.63 2.46
CA SER A 123 -16.88 -2.29 3.45
C SER A 123 -17.51 -2.33 4.84
N VAL A 124 -17.09 -3.32 5.61
CA VAL A 124 -17.38 -3.45 7.02
C VAL A 124 -16.06 -3.55 7.79
N GLY A 125 -15.99 -2.84 8.90
CA GLY A 125 -14.88 -2.88 9.84
C GLY A 125 -15.37 -3.16 11.26
N LEU A 126 -14.58 -3.94 11.99
CA LEU A 126 -14.78 -4.24 13.41
C LEU A 126 -13.47 -3.96 14.14
N SER A 127 -13.52 -3.16 15.17
CA SER A 127 -12.41 -2.92 16.08
C SER A 127 -12.79 -3.34 17.49
N LEU A 128 -11.93 -4.11 18.14
CA LEU A 128 -12.08 -4.53 19.52
C LEU A 128 -10.77 -4.27 20.26
N ASN A 129 -10.88 -3.70 21.45
CA ASN A 129 -9.76 -3.51 22.36
C ASN A 129 -10.18 -3.94 23.77
N ARG A 130 -9.34 -4.73 24.42
CA ARG A 130 -9.50 -5.10 25.83
C ARG A 130 -8.23 -4.78 26.59
N ARG A 131 -8.33 -3.81 27.49
CA ARG A 131 -7.23 -3.40 28.36
C ARG A 131 -7.44 -3.84 29.79
N THR A 132 -6.39 -4.36 30.39
CA THR A 132 -6.25 -4.67 31.82
C THR A 132 -4.96 -4.04 32.34
N GLU A 133 -4.69 -4.13 33.63
CA GLU A 133 -3.43 -3.63 34.21
C GLU A 133 -2.17 -4.22 33.56
N LYS A 134 -2.22 -5.49 33.08
CA LYS A 134 -1.07 -6.21 32.52
C LYS A 134 -1.10 -6.40 31.02
N PHE A 135 -2.28 -6.32 30.40
CA PHE A 135 -2.43 -6.61 28.98
C PHE A 135 -3.30 -5.56 28.30
N ASN A 136 -2.92 -5.21 27.10
CA ASN A 136 -3.76 -4.51 26.14
C ASN A 136 -3.88 -5.37 24.89
N LEU A 137 -5.03 -6.02 24.71
CA LEU A 137 -5.33 -6.82 23.52
C LEU A 137 -6.07 -5.94 22.53
N PHE A 138 -5.65 -5.92 21.29
CA PHE A 138 -6.33 -5.19 20.22
C PHE A 138 -6.53 -6.07 19.00
N SER A 139 -7.66 -5.88 18.34
CA SER A 139 -8.04 -6.57 17.13
C SER A 139 -8.80 -5.63 16.20
N GLN A 140 -8.46 -5.66 14.93
CA GLN A 140 -9.16 -4.95 13.87
C GLN A 140 -9.39 -5.91 12.71
N LEU A 141 -10.62 -5.99 12.26
CA LEU A 141 -11.03 -6.77 11.11
C LEU A 141 -11.68 -5.84 10.11
N GLY A 142 -11.26 -5.90 8.86
CA GLY A 142 -11.87 -5.20 7.74
C GLY A 142 -12.10 -6.14 6.58
N MET A 143 -13.23 -5.98 5.89
CA MET A 143 -13.46 -6.63 4.61
C MET A 143 -14.35 -5.74 3.75
N GLY A 144 -14.16 -5.82 2.45
CA GLY A 144 -14.98 -5.03 1.54
C GLY A 144 -14.75 -5.38 0.09
N TYR A 145 -15.59 -4.80 -0.74
CA TYR A 145 -15.52 -4.86 -2.19
C TYR A 145 -15.51 -3.44 -2.74
N ARG A 146 -14.67 -3.19 -3.74
CA ARG A 146 -14.65 -1.93 -4.47
C ARG A 146 -14.47 -2.15 -5.97
N GLU A 147 -15.02 -1.25 -6.72
CA GLU A 147 -14.90 -1.13 -8.17
C GLU A 147 -14.29 0.23 -8.50
N LEU A 148 -13.16 0.22 -9.19
CA LEU A 148 -12.43 1.42 -9.59
C LEU A 148 -12.42 1.51 -11.12
N PRO A 149 -13.40 2.21 -11.74
CA PRO A 149 -13.38 2.45 -13.18
C PRO A 149 -12.32 3.48 -13.54
N ARG A 150 -11.61 3.24 -14.65
CA ARG A 150 -10.61 4.13 -15.22
C ARG A 150 -10.81 4.26 -16.72
N GLU A 151 -10.89 5.48 -17.20
CA GLU A 151 -10.84 5.78 -18.63
C GLU A 151 -9.40 6.11 -19.03
N THR A 152 -8.96 5.57 -20.15
CA THR A 152 -7.61 5.78 -20.68
C THR A 152 -7.68 6.30 -22.10
N ARG A 153 -6.81 7.24 -22.42
CA ARG A 153 -6.57 7.71 -23.78
C ARG A 153 -5.08 7.80 -24.02
N ASN A 154 -4.61 7.11 -25.06
CA ASN A 154 -3.21 7.07 -25.46
C ASN A 154 -3.05 7.54 -26.89
N ILE A 155 -2.03 8.35 -27.17
CA ILE A 155 -1.67 8.79 -28.51
C ILE A 155 -0.17 8.54 -28.69
N ASN A 156 0.16 7.62 -29.59
CA ASN A 156 1.54 7.29 -29.93
C ASN A 156 1.81 7.67 -31.38
N ARG A 157 2.78 8.57 -31.60
CA ARG A 157 3.17 9.03 -32.94
C ARG A 157 4.58 8.58 -33.27
N ASP A 158 4.73 7.82 -34.34
CA ASP A 158 6.02 7.54 -34.95
C ASP A 158 6.41 8.72 -35.87
N LEU A 159 7.47 9.42 -35.48
CA LEU A 159 7.96 10.61 -36.21
C LEU A 159 8.68 10.26 -37.54
N ARG A 160 9.10 8.98 -37.72
CA ARG A 160 9.77 8.55 -38.94
C ARG A 160 8.77 8.21 -40.03
N SER A 161 7.76 7.41 -39.72
CA SER A 161 6.69 7.03 -40.65
C SER A 161 5.55 8.05 -40.68
N ASN A 162 5.54 9.00 -39.73
CA ASN A 162 4.44 9.96 -39.52
C ASN A 162 3.10 9.27 -39.32
N THR A 163 3.10 8.07 -38.75
CA THR A 163 1.89 7.33 -38.38
C THR A 163 1.53 7.59 -36.92
N THR A 164 0.24 7.59 -36.60
CA THR A 164 -0.25 7.78 -35.23
C THR A 164 -1.15 6.61 -34.87
N ILE A 165 -0.97 6.07 -33.65
CA ILE A 165 -1.88 5.10 -33.04
C ILE A 165 -2.58 5.82 -31.90
N GLU A 166 -3.89 5.92 -31.99
CA GLU A 166 -4.76 6.41 -30.92
C GLU A 166 -5.46 5.23 -30.28
N GLY A 167 -5.52 5.22 -28.93
CA GLY A 167 -6.22 4.22 -28.13
C GLY A 167 -7.11 4.90 -27.11
N GLU A 168 -8.37 4.50 -27.05
CA GLU A 168 -9.32 4.89 -26.00
C GLU A 168 -9.90 3.65 -25.36
N GLY A 169 -9.97 3.61 -24.04
CA GLY A 169 -10.42 2.41 -23.34
C GLY A 169 -10.94 2.66 -21.94
N THR A 170 -11.62 1.64 -21.43
CA THR A 170 -12.08 1.58 -20.05
C THR A 170 -11.50 0.35 -19.40
N GLN A 171 -10.95 0.53 -18.21
CA GLN A 171 -10.44 -0.52 -17.32
C GLN A 171 -11.20 -0.47 -16.00
N PHE A 172 -11.54 -1.63 -15.47
CA PHE A 172 -12.09 -1.76 -14.13
C PHE A 172 -11.07 -2.49 -13.28
N ARG A 173 -10.90 -2.03 -12.06
CA ARG A 173 -10.20 -2.77 -11.02
C ARG A 173 -11.21 -3.12 -9.94
N ASN A 174 -11.65 -4.36 -9.96
CA ASN A 174 -12.59 -4.91 -8.99
C ASN A 174 -11.80 -5.64 -7.94
N GLU A 175 -11.98 -5.29 -6.67
CA GLU A 175 -11.21 -5.86 -5.57
C GLU A 175 -12.12 -6.33 -4.44
N LEU A 176 -11.94 -7.57 -4.05
CA LEU A 176 -12.42 -8.09 -2.77
C LEU A 176 -11.24 -8.15 -1.81
N PHE A 177 -11.32 -7.45 -0.69
CA PHE A 177 -10.22 -7.35 0.26
C PHE A 177 -10.60 -7.77 1.67
N TYR A 178 -9.62 -8.34 2.36
CA TYR A 178 -9.68 -8.73 3.76
C TYR A 178 -8.47 -8.17 4.49
N ASN A 179 -8.68 -7.68 5.71
CA ASN A 179 -7.61 -7.19 6.58
C ASN A 179 -7.87 -7.64 8.02
N LEU A 180 -6.85 -8.19 8.65
CA LEU A 180 -6.87 -8.60 10.04
C LEU A 180 -5.62 -8.10 10.73
N ASN A 181 -5.78 -7.25 11.74
CA ASN A 181 -4.72 -6.79 12.63
C ASN A 181 -5.02 -7.30 14.03
N LEU A 182 -4.06 -7.99 14.62
CA LEU A 182 -4.13 -8.53 15.98
C LEU A 182 -2.87 -8.14 16.73
N GLY A 183 -3.00 -7.86 18.02
CA GLY A 183 -1.83 -7.67 18.82
C GLY A 183 -2.10 -7.55 20.31
N THR A 184 -1.01 -7.54 21.06
CA THR A 184 -1.03 -7.39 22.51
C THR A 184 0.17 -6.60 22.98
N ASP A 185 -0.08 -5.68 23.92
CA ASP A 185 0.97 -5.12 24.77
C ASP A 185 0.94 -5.87 26.11
N TYR A 186 2.06 -6.41 26.52
CA TYR A 186 2.25 -7.01 27.85
C TYR A 186 3.10 -6.11 28.72
N TYR A 187 2.50 -5.54 29.76
CA TYR A 187 3.15 -4.67 30.73
C TYR A 187 3.81 -5.51 31.83
N ILE A 188 5.11 -5.80 31.70
CA ILE A 188 5.88 -6.49 32.74
C ILE A 188 5.82 -5.65 34.01
N ASN A 189 6.01 -4.34 33.87
CA ASN A 189 5.82 -3.30 34.88
C ASN A 189 5.68 -1.95 34.19
N LYS A 190 5.55 -0.85 34.95
CA LYS A 190 5.36 0.51 34.38
C LYS A 190 6.49 1.02 33.49
N TYR A 191 7.64 0.34 33.47
CA TYR A 191 8.82 0.73 32.71
C TYR A 191 9.15 -0.24 31.57
N ASN A 192 8.58 -1.43 31.55
CA ASN A 192 8.93 -2.47 30.62
C ASN A 192 7.67 -3.02 29.94
N VAL A 193 7.63 -2.94 28.62
CA VAL A 193 6.51 -3.40 27.79
C VAL A 193 7.04 -4.27 26.68
N ILE A 194 6.39 -5.40 26.45
CA ILE A 194 6.56 -6.23 25.27
C ILE A 194 5.30 -6.06 24.42
N THR A 195 5.47 -5.73 23.15
CA THR A 195 4.41 -5.70 22.14
C THR A 195 4.62 -6.83 21.16
N LEU A 196 3.58 -7.62 20.93
CA LEU A 196 3.51 -8.59 19.85
C LEU A 196 2.31 -8.22 18.97
N SER A 197 2.53 -8.07 17.67
CA SER A 197 1.45 -7.79 16.73
C SER A 197 1.64 -8.52 15.40
N GLY A 198 0.53 -8.74 14.70
CA GLY A 198 0.49 -9.30 13.36
C GLY A 198 -0.60 -8.66 12.53
N ASN A 199 -0.27 -8.42 11.27
CA ASN A 199 -1.19 -8.00 10.23
C ASN A 199 -1.28 -9.09 9.16
N PHE A 200 -2.48 -9.32 8.69
CA PHE A 200 -2.77 -10.12 7.51
C PHE A 200 -3.68 -9.32 6.59
N ALA A 201 -3.28 -9.16 5.34
CA ALA A 201 -4.16 -8.63 4.31
C ALA A 201 -4.18 -9.57 3.11
N TYR A 202 -5.31 -9.68 2.46
CA TYR A 202 -5.51 -10.51 1.28
C TYR A 202 -6.45 -9.80 0.32
N GLU A 203 -6.03 -9.72 -0.93
CA GLU A 203 -6.81 -9.12 -2.00
C GLU A 203 -7.02 -10.12 -3.12
N ILE A 204 -8.23 -10.11 -3.67
CA ILE A 204 -8.61 -10.84 -4.89
C ILE A 204 -9.04 -9.78 -5.89
N GLU A 205 -8.34 -9.70 -7.00
CA GLU A 205 -8.57 -8.70 -8.04
C GLU A 205 -9.08 -9.36 -9.32
N ASP A 206 -10.07 -8.72 -9.95
CA ASP A 206 -10.54 -8.98 -11.30
C ASP A 206 -10.57 -7.64 -12.07
N GLN A 207 -9.76 -7.56 -13.13
CA GLN A 207 -9.50 -6.32 -13.82
C GLN A 207 -9.82 -6.48 -15.34
N PRO A 208 -11.11 -6.47 -15.72
CA PRO A 208 -11.47 -6.43 -17.13
C PRO A 208 -11.18 -5.06 -17.75
N SER A 209 -10.62 -5.05 -18.94
CA SER A 209 -10.42 -3.83 -19.71
C SER A 209 -10.74 -4.04 -21.19
N ARG A 210 -11.09 -2.94 -21.86
CA ARG A 210 -11.22 -2.88 -23.30
C ARG A 210 -10.65 -1.57 -23.81
N THR A 211 -9.78 -1.67 -24.82
CA THR A 211 -9.18 -0.51 -25.50
C THR A 211 -9.41 -0.64 -27.00
N ASP A 212 -10.06 0.35 -27.58
CA ASP A 212 -10.26 0.49 -29.02
C ASP A 212 -9.12 1.33 -29.62
N PHE A 213 -8.50 0.85 -30.68
CA PHE A 213 -7.35 1.47 -31.35
C PHE A 213 -7.67 1.88 -32.78
N ALA A 214 -7.10 3.01 -33.22
CA ALA A 214 -7.08 3.46 -34.58
C ALA A 214 -5.65 3.81 -35.01
N GLN A 215 -5.21 3.25 -36.13
CA GLN A 215 -3.96 3.64 -36.79
C GLN A 215 -4.27 4.66 -37.87
N ILE A 216 -3.63 5.83 -37.77
CA ILE A 216 -3.77 6.95 -38.71
C ILE A 216 -2.47 7.05 -39.51
N ASP A 217 -2.56 7.05 -40.83
CA ASP A 217 -1.41 7.16 -41.72
C ASP A 217 -0.86 8.60 -41.84
N ALA A 218 0.21 8.76 -42.59
CA ALA A 218 0.85 10.06 -42.82
C ALA A 218 -0.04 11.08 -43.54
N ALA A 219 -1.10 10.63 -44.23
CA ALA A 219 -2.07 11.47 -44.90
C ALA A 219 -3.26 11.88 -44.00
N GLY A 220 -3.27 11.38 -42.75
CA GLY A 220 -4.35 11.63 -41.80
C GLY A 220 -5.57 10.72 -41.98
N LEU A 221 -5.45 9.65 -42.76
CA LEU A 221 -6.51 8.69 -42.98
C LEU A 221 -6.38 7.49 -42.05
N THR A 222 -7.51 6.94 -41.61
CA THR A 222 -7.51 5.72 -40.77
C THR A 222 -7.14 4.52 -41.65
N ALA A 223 -5.96 3.94 -41.38
CA ALA A 223 -5.42 2.78 -42.09
C ALA A 223 -5.90 1.46 -41.49
N ALA A 224 -6.06 1.39 -40.15
CA ALA A 224 -6.54 0.19 -39.45
C ALA A 224 -7.29 0.55 -38.17
N ARG A 225 -8.18 -0.36 -37.77
CA ARG A 225 -8.87 -0.33 -36.47
C ARG A 225 -8.91 -1.71 -35.87
N TRP A 226 -8.67 -1.81 -34.57
CA TRP A 226 -8.79 -3.04 -33.78
C TRP A 226 -9.18 -2.69 -32.36
N PHE A 227 -9.55 -3.67 -31.58
CA PHE A 227 -9.66 -3.53 -30.13
C PHE A 227 -8.87 -4.63 -29.43
N ARG A 228 -8.49 -4.35 -28.19
CA ARG A 228 -7.92 -5.29 -27.25
C ARG A 228 -8.86 -5.44 -26.07
N GLU A 229 -9.23 -6.66 -25.77
CA GLU A 229 -9.82 -7.05 -24.49
C GLU A 229 -8.75 -7.69 -23.63
N GLU A 230 -8.73 -7.30 -22.36
CA GLU A 230 -7.83 -7.84 -21.35
C GLU A 230 -8.64 -8.24 -20.14
N VAL A 231 -8.36 -9.41 -19.60
CA VAL A 231 -8.84 -9.87 -18.30
C VAL A 231 -7.62 -10.22 -17.48
N THR A 232 -7.46 -9.52 -16.36
CA THR A 232 -6.40 -9.76 -15.39
C THR A 232 -7.03 -10.22 -14.08
N GLU A 233 -6.57 -11.38 -13.58
CA GLU A 233 -6.92 -11.91 -12.27
C GLU A 233 -5.67 -11.92 -11.40
N ALA A 234 -5.80 -11.47 -10.14
CA ALA A 234 -4.68 -11.48 -9.21
C ALA A 234 -5.09 -11.79 -7.77
N THR A 235 -4.15 -12.32 -7.01
CA THR A 235 -4.24 -12.46 -5.57
C THR A 235 -3.00 -11.90 -4.91
N ASN A 236 -3.18 -11.12 -3.83
CA ASN A 236 -2.11 -10.40 -3.15
C ASN A 236 -2.12 -10.71 -1.64
N PRO A 237 -1.48 -11.81 -1.19
CA PRO A 237 -1.26 -12.06 0.23
C PRO A 237 -0.20 -11.13 0.82
N LYS A 238 -0.49 -10.56 1.99
CA LYS A 238 0.42 -9.68 2.75
C LYS A 238 0.43 -10.12 4.21
N TYR A 239 1.61 -10.33 4.78
CA TYR A 239 1.79 -10.68 6.17
C TYR A 239 2.82 -9.77 6.81
N GLN A 240 2.51 -9.28 7.99
CA GLN A 240 3.46 -8.56 8.83
C GLN A 240 3.36 -9.09 10.24
N TYR A 241 4.47 -9.33 10.88
CA TYR A 241 4.55 -9.64 12.30
C TYR A 241 5.65 -8.83 12.96
N GLU A 242 5.43 -8.49 14.20
CA GLU A 242 6.29 -7.62 14.95
C GLU A 242 6.40 -8.05 16.41
N LEU A 243 7.63 -8.07 16.89
CA LEU A 243 7.97 -8.15 18.32
C LEU A 243 8.72 -6.88 18.71
N GLN A 244 8.25 -6.19 19.73
CA GLN A 244 8.95 -5.08 20.34
C GLN A 244 9.18 -5.31 21.83
N TYR A 245 10.31 -4.82 22.32
CA TYR A 245 10.57 -4.64 23.72
C TYR A 245 10.97 -3.19 23.98
N LYS A 246 10.18 -2.50 24.79
CA LYS A 246 10.44 -1.12 25.21
C LYS A 246 10.77 -1.10 26.70
N ARG A 247 11.87 -0.43 27.04
CA ARG A 247 12.24 -0.10 28.40
C ARG A 247 12.38 1.40 28.58
N ASP A 248 11.54 1.99 29.43
CA ASP A 248 11.68 3.37 29.88
C ASP A 248 12.53 3.39 31.18
N PHE A 249 13.45 4.34 31.26
CA PHE A 249 14.30 4.50 32.45
C PHE A 249 13.72 5.61 33.35
N PRO A 250 13.64 5.38 34.67
CA PRO A 250 12.95 6.32 35.55
C PRO A 250 13.74 7.60 35.88
N ASP A 251 14.99 7.68 35.45
CA ASP A 251 15.89 8.78 35.77
C ASP A 251 15.54 10.08 35.03
N ARG A 252 15.02 9.98 33.79
CA ARG A 252 14.60 11.14 32.99
C ARG A 252 13.46 10.78 32.07
N LYS A 253 12.62 11.78 31.76
CA LYS A 253 11.63 11.70 30.71
C LYS A 253 12.33 11.44 29.36
N ASP A 254 11.74 10.59 28.52
CA ASP A 254 12.23 10.21 27.19
C ASP A 254 13.55 9.38 27.19
N HIS A 255 14.07 8.98 28.37
CA HIS A 255 15.17 8.02 28.43
C HIS A 255 14.62 6.61 28.21
N ALA A 256 14.94 6.01 27.05
CA ALA A 256 14.37 4.74 26.63
C ALA A 256 15.32 3.89 25.79
N LEU A 257 15.10 2.58 25.87
CA LEU A 257 15.65 1.57 24.96
C LEU A 257 14.48 0.90 24.26
N LEU A 258 14.55 0.78 22.94
CA LEU A 258 13.56 0.11 22.10
C LEU A 258 14.26 -0.91 21.22
N PHE A 259 13.90 -2.18 21.37
CA PHE A 259 14.24 -3.24 20.42
C PHE A 259 13.01 -3.58 19.60
N SER A 260 13.18 -3.74 18.28
CA SER A 260 12.12 -4.13 17.35
C SER A 260 12.63 -5.23 16.42
N ALA A 261 11.83 -6.28 16.25
CA ALA A 261 12.01 -7.30 15.23
C ALA A 261 10.73 -7.33 14.36
N LEU A 262 10.87 -7.07 13.09
CA LEU A 262 9.78 -6.93 12.13
C LEU A 262 10.01 -7.89 10.97
N GLY A 263 9.00 -8.65 10.57
CA GLY A 263 8.98 -9.44 9.37
C GLY A 263 7.81 -9.05 8.50
N ASN A 264 8.07 -8.77 7.23
CA ASN A 264 7.08 -8.44 6.20
C ASN A 264 7.15 -9.47 5.09
N PHE A 265 6.02 -9.85 4.56
CA PHE A 265 5.90 -10.66 3.35
C PHE A 265 4.84 -10.06 2.45
N PHE A 266 5.15 -9.92 1.18
CA PHE A 266 4.24 -9.56 0.11
C PHE A 266 4.32 -10.60 -1.01
N GLY A 267 3.16 -11.05 -1.51
CA GLY A 267 3.07 -11.92 -2.66
C GLY A 267 2.07 -11.35 -3.68
N LYS A 268 2.32 -11.65 -4.96
CA LYS A 268 1.41 -11.35 -6.06
C LYS A 268 1.43 -12.51 -7.05
N ASP A 269 0.30 -13.21 -7.18
CA ASP A 269 0.08 -14.19 -8.25
C ASP A 269 -0.96 -13.58 -9.20
N GLN A 270 -0.53 -13.23 -10.41
CA GLN A 270 -1.33 -12.54 -11.41
C GLN A 270 -1.27 -13.26 -12.74
N SER A 271 -2.41 -13.43 -13.39
CA SER A 271 -2.53 -13.86 -14.77
C SER A 271 -3.30 -12.84 -15.59
N SER A 272 -2.86 -12.56 -16.80
CA SER A 272 -3.55 -11.69 -17.75
C SER A 272 -3.71 -12.39 -19.10
N THR A 273 -4.87 -12.26 -19.70
CA THR A 273 -5.15 -12.73 -21.08
C THR A 273 -5.53 -11.54 -21.93
N PHE A 274 -4.84 -11.38 -23.03
CA PHE A 274 -5.03 -10.31 -24.01
C PHE A 274 -5.55 -10.90 -25.31
N GLN A 275 -6.72 -10.43 -25.75
CA GLN A 275 -7.33 -10.78 -27.04
C GLN A 275 -7.39 -9.56 -27.95
N ASN A 276 -6.87 -9.69 -29.17
CA ASN A 276 -6.79 -8.62 -30.13
C ASN A 276 -7.67 -8.95 -31.34
N VAL A 277 -8.61 -8.07 -31.67
CA VAL A 277 -9.56 -8.28 -32.77
C VAL A 277 -9.46 -7.15 -33.78
N ASN A 278 -9.06 -7.48 -35.02
CA ASN A 278 -9.07 -6.54 -36.12
C ASN A 278 -10.51 -6.21 -36.55
N LEU A 279 -10.82 -4.91 -36.69
CA LEU A 279 -12.08 -4.41 -37.21
C LEU A 279 -11.94 -3.97 -38.69
N SER A 280 -10.79 -3.36 -38.99
CA SER A 280 -10.41 -3.01 -40.36
C SER A 280 -8.90 -2.92 -40.49
N GLY A 281 -8.34 -3.28 -41.64
CA GLY A 281 -6.91 -3.40 -41.83
C GLY A 281 -6.34 -4.62 -41.04
N ASP A 282 -5.03 -4.69 -40.92
CA ASP A 282 -4.31 -5.79 -40.25
C ASP A 282 -3.19 -5.19 -39.38
N ALA A 283 -3.55 -4.64 -38.23
CA ALA A 283 -2.64 -3.97 -37.33
C ALA A 283 -2.63 -4.57 -35.89
N ALA A 284 -3.60 -5.44 -35.58
CA ALA A 284 -3.62 -6.09 -34.25
C ALA A 284 -2.47 -7.09 -34.13
N THR A 285 -1.90 -7.12 -32.94
CA THR A 285 -0.87 -8.11 -32.56
C THR A 285 -1.52 -9.46 -32.25
N ALA A 286 -0.72 -10.51 -32.11
CA ALA A 286 -1.18 -11.82 -31.64
C ALA A 286 -1.81 -11.70 -30.23
N ASP A 287 -2.71 -12.63 -29.93
CA ASP A 287 -3.21 -12.80 -28.55
C ASP A 287 -2.06 -13.24 -27.66
N GLN A 288 -2.13 -12.84 -26.40
CA GLN A 288 -1.05 -13.06 -25.46
C GLN A 288 -1.59 -13.44 -24.08
N GLN A 289 -0.84 -14.25 -23.36
CA GLN A 289 -1.05 -14.48 -21.93
C GLN A 289 0.21 -14.14 -21.16
N THR A 290 0.04 -13.55 -19.99
CA THR A 290 1.14 -13.31 -19.07
C THR A 290 0.82 -13.89 -17.70
N ARG A 291 1.85 -14.35 -17.00
CA ARG A 291 1.77 -14.76 -15.62
C ARG A 291 2.91 -14.14 -14.82
N THR A 292 2.59 -13.61 -13.67
CA THR A 292 3.55 -13.04 -12.70
C THR A 292 3.37 -13.74 -11.37
N ASN A 293 4.43 -14.30 -10.82
CA ASN A 293 4.49 -14.75 -9.44
C ASN A 293 5.61 -13.97 -8.75
N PHE A 294 5.22 -12.88 -8.08
CA PHE A 294 6.13 -12.01 -7.35
C PHE A 294 6.06 -12.29 -5.86
N GLN A 295 7.20 -12.33 -5.19
CA GLN A 295 7.30 -12.49 -3.75
C GLN A 295 8.40 -11.59 -3.20
N GLU A 296 8.11 -10.94 -2.08
CA GLU A 296 9.08 -10.17 -1.31
C GLU A 296 8.98 -10.56 0.16
N ALA A 297 10.12 -10.81 0.79
CA ALA A 297 10.23 -11.03 2.23
C ALA A 297 11.30 -10.10 2.80
N ARG A 298 10.93 -9.26 3.76
CA ARG A 298 11.83 -8.30 4.41
C ARG A 298 11.83 -8.50 5.91
N TYR A 299 13.02 -8.65 6.47
CA TYR A 299 13.24 -8.77 7.91
C TYR A 299 14.04 -7.58 8.40
N THR A 300 13.55 -6.93 9.45
CA THR A 300 14.22 -5.76 10.04
C THR A 300 14.39 -5.97 11.53
N PHE A 301 15.63 -5.86 11.99
CA PHE A 301 15.97 -5.82 13.42
C PHE A 301 16.53 -4.46 13.75
N LYS A 302 15.95 -3.80 14.74
CA LYS A 302 16.32 -2.44 15.12
C LYS A 302 16.48 -2.30 16.62
N LEU A 303 17.53 -1.60 17.04
CA LEU A 303 17.78 -1.20 18.42
C LEU A 303 17.95 0.31 18.46
N ASP A 304 17.07 1.01 19.17
CA ASP A 304 17.12 2.44 19.37
C ASP A 304 17.37 2.74 20.85
N TYR A 305 18.29 3.66 21.15
CA TYR A 305 18.57 4.13 22.49
C TYR A 305 18.55 5.65 22.51
N THR A 306 17.71 6.21 23.39
CA THR A 306 17.56 7.65 23.59
C THR A 306 17.94 7.97 25.02
N LYS A 307 18.90 8.87 25.23
CA LYS A 307 19.33 9.32 26.56
C LYS A 307 19.42 10.85 26.64
N PRO A 308 18.46 11.52 27.30
CA PRO A 308 18.58 12.92 27.67
C PRO A 308 19.62 13.12 28.77
N PHE A 309 20.64 13.92 28.55
CA PHE A 309 21.62 14.29 29.58
C PHE A 309 21.16 15.49 30.41
N ASN A 310 20.51 16.44 29.75
CA ASN A 310 19.90 17.64 30.32
C ASN A 310 18.82 18.17 29.41
N ASP A 311 18.26 19.34 29.70
CA ASP A 311 17.17 19.94 28.91
C ASP A 311 17.63 20.42 27.51
N TYR A 312 18.94 20.45 27.25
CA TYR A 312 19.55 20.92 26.00
C TYR A 312 20.21 19.80 25.19
N TRP A 313 20.62 18.71 25.83
CA TRP A 313 21.39 17.63 25.21
C TRP A 313 20.72 16.29 25.36
N THR A 314 20.42 15.66 24.23
CA THR A 314 19.92 14.28 24.14
C THR A 314 20.79 13.49 23.16
N LEU A 315 21.23 12.32 23.59
CA LEU A 315 21.87 11.34 22.72
C LEU A 315 20.78 10.43 22.16
N GLU A 316 20.70 10.35 20.84
CA GLU A 316 19.95 9.32 20.12
C GLU A 316 20.95 8.48 19.31
N THR A 317 20.94 7.16 19.51
CA THR A 317 21.80 6.23 18.80
C THR A 317 21.07 4.91 18.60
N GLY A 318 21.48 4.13 17.60
CA GLY A 318 20.86 2.86 17.31
C GLY A 318 21.65 2.06 16.30
N ALA A 319 21.14 0.86 16.05
CA ALA A 319 21.62 -0.02 14.99
C ALA A 319 20.42 -0.67 14.31
N GLN A 320 20.53 -0.88 13.00
CA GLN A 320 19.52 -1.55 12.19
C GLN A 320 20.20 -2.60 11.32
N PHE A 321 19.56 -3.75 11.22
CA PHE A 321 19.89 -4.79 10.24
C PHE A 321 18.64 -5.07 9.43
N VAL A 322 18.78 -5.08 8.12
CA VAL A 322 17.71 -5.38 7.16
C VAL A 322 18.19 -6.50 6.26
N SER A 323 17.34 -7.49 6.03
CA SER A 323 17.51 -8.49 4.98
C SER A 323 16.26 -8.47 4.11
N ASN A 324 16.45 -8.37 2.82
CA ASN A 324 15.38 -8.34 1.81
C ASN A 324 15.62 -9.42 0.77
N VAL A 325 14.63 -10.25 0.52
CA VAL A 325 14.63 -11.28 -0.52
C VAL A 325 13.45 -10.99 -1.45
N VAL A 326 13.76 -10.83 -2.72
CA VAL A 326 12.77 -10.56 -3.78
C VAL A 326 12.91 -11.61 -4.86
N SER A 327 11.82 -12.23 -5.26
CA SER A 327 11.77 -13.12 -6.42
C SER A 327 10.61 -12.75 -7.34
N ASN A 328 10.80 -12.93 -8.62
CA ASN A 328 9.77 -12.79 -9.62
C ASN A 328 9.92 -13.86 -10.69
N ASP A 329 8.84 -14.58 -10.94
CA ASP A 329 8.70 -15.48 -12.09
C ASP A 329 7.67 -14.85 -13.03
N PHE A 330 8.16 -14.30 -14.14
CA PHE A 330 7.34 -13.65 -15.17
C PHE A 330 7.41 -14.47 -16.46
N ALA A 331 6.25 -15.01 -16.88
CA ALA A 331 6.13 -15.79 -18.10
C ALA A 331 5.19 -15.11 -19.10
N VAL A 332 5.56 -15.19 -20.38
CA VAL A 332 4.76 -14.69 -21.50
C VAL A 332 4.57 -15.79 -22.52
N THR A 333 3.34 -15.95 -23.01
CA THR A 333 3.00 -16.85 -24.12
C THR A 333 2.21 -16.09 -25.18
N ASP A 334 2.53 -16.34 -26.45
CA ASP A 334 1.83 -15.78 -27.61
C ASP A 334 1.01 -16.86 -28.30
N TRP A 335 -0.17 -16.49 -28.83
CA TRP A 335 -0.99 -17.38 -29.65
C TRP A 335 -0.46 -17.41 -31.08
N ILE A 336 0.18 -18.53 -31.47
CA ILE A 336 0.81 -18.69 -32.78
C ILE A 336 0.30 -19.99 -33.43
N ASN A 337 -0.30 -19.89 -34.61
CA ASN A 337 -0.77 -21.04 -35.40
C ASN A 337 -1.73 -22.01 -34.68
N GLY A 338 -2.53 -21.49 -33.72
CA GLY A 338 -3.50 -22.29 -32.99
C GLY A 338 -2.99 -22.91 -31.69
N GLU A 339 -1.79 -22.54 -31.22
CA GLU A 339 -1.17 -23.02 -29.98
C GLU A 339 -0.56 -21.86 -29.19
N TRP A 340 -0.54 -21.99 -27.85
CA TRP A 340 0.18 -21.07 -26.98
C TRP A 340 1.67 -21.42 -26.95
N VAL A 341 2.52 -20.49 -27.36
CA VAL A 341 3.98 -20.68 -27.47
C VAL A 341 4.68 -19.74 -26.51
N SER A 342 5.62 -20.26 -25.71
CA SER A 342 6.43 -19.43 -24.80
C SER A 342 7.24 -18.37 -25.56
N ASN A 343 7.18 -17.13 -25.10
CA ASN A 343 7.99 -16.04 -25.59
C ASN A 343 9.23 -15.86 -24.73
N GLU A 344 10.30 -16.60 -25.08
CA GLU A 344 11.56 -16.58 -24.33
C GLU A 344 12.21 -15.18 -24.24
N GLY A 345 11.93 -14.30 -25.19
CA GLY A 345 12.46 -12.93 -25.20
C GLY A 345 11.79 -12.01 -24.19
N LEU A 346 10.58 -12.35 -23.71
CA LEU A 346 9.82 -11.59 -22.75
C LEU A 346 9.67 -12.30 -21.39
N THR A 347 9.97 -13.60 -21.33
CA THR A 347 9.94 -14.40 -20.09
C THR A 347 11.18 -14.13 -19.27
N ASN A 348 11.05 -13.87 -17.97
CA ASN A 348 12.14 -13.56 -17.08
C ASN A 348 11.89 -14.11 -15.67
N VAL A 349 12.90 -14.77 -15.12
CA VAL A 349 12.91 -15.23 -13.72
C VAL A 349 14.11 -14.61 -13.04
N PHE A 350 13.90 -13.94 -11.92
CA PHE A 350 14.99 -13.42 -11.12
C PHE A 350 14.78 -13.64 -9.63
N GLU A 351 15.87 -13.72 -8.91
CA GLU A 351 15.92 -13.73 -7.46
C GLU A 351 17.02 -12.76 -7.02
N TYR A 352 16.72 -11.97 -6.01
CA TYR A 352 17.61 -10.97 -5.45
C TYR A 352 17.59 -11.04 -3.93
N GLU A 353 18.76 -11.08 -3.33
CA GLU A 353 18.95 -11.06 -1.86
C GLU A 353 19.91 -9.92 -1.49
N GLN A 354 19.52 -9.14 -0.46
CA GLN A 354 20.32 -8.04 0.07
C GLN A 354 20.45 -8.16 1.59
#